data_e574e091aea80f64537feb62c62b32c4
#
_entry.id   e574e091aea80f64537feb62c62b32c4
#
_cell.length_a   1.000
_cell.length_b   1.000
_cell.length_c   1.000
_cell.angle_alpha   90.00
_cell.angle_beta   90.00
_cell.angle_gamma   90.00
#
_symmetry.space_group_name_H-M   'P 1'
#
loop_
_entity.id
_entity.type
_entity.pdbx_description
1 polymer ?
#
loop_
_entity_poly.entity_id
_entity_poly.type
_entity_poly.pdbx_seq_one_letter_code
_entity_poly.pdbx_strand_id
1 'polypeptide(L)'
;MRGADAALTFRNHPLTVLAPEKAPRLIMSVEERVAAIKACGVKDVIVLDFTRELAELSPEAFVAHYLSPSVSHLSSSVRCGANWRFGKDGAGDAEFLRKMGIEVIVVPYAEYKGKAISSSRIRAALERGEIEDANAMLGRRFQVSGFRFQGKGLGRKIGYPTANLQLSTSTSSLHLPLGVYEVEVDGLRGIANYGLAPTMGDKAWHEPAMEIHFFHCPPPPLSSTSVNVGLLSFIRKEMKFDSVADLQRQIAADCAKINL
;
A
#
# COMPACT_ATOMS: atom_id res chain seq x y z
N MET A 1 3.57 12.29 13.06
CA MET A 1 4.94 12.58 12.59
C MET A 1 5.24 14.08 12.44
N ARG A 2 4.23 14.95 12.38
CA ARG A 2 4.49 16.41 12.29
C ARG A 2 5.41 16.87 13.41
N GLY A 3 6.48 17.60 13.06
CA GLY A 3 7.49 18.11 13.99
C GLY A 3 8.61 17.14 14.37
N ALA A 4 8.80 16.05 13.62
CA ALA A 4 10.01 15.24 13.66
C ALA A 4 10.92 15.63 12.48
N ASP A 5 12.21 15.84 12.74
CA ASP A 5 13.16 16.16 11.67
C ASP A 5 13.56 14.90 10.89
N ALA A 6 13.64 13.77 11.56
CA ALA A 6 13.96 12.49 10.94
C ALA A 6 13.01 11.36 11.37
N ALA A 7 12.90 10.33 10.53
CA ALA A 7 12.19 9.11 10.83
C ALA A 7 13.06 7.89 10.52
N LEU A 8 13.01 6.90 11.41
CA LEU A 8 13.64 5.61 11.20
C LEU A 8 12.56 4.59 10.81
N THR A 9 12.80 3.84 9.74
CA THR A 9 11.91 2.77 9.29
C THR A 9 12.72 1.57 8.79
N PHE A 10 12.09 0.40 8.71
CA PHE A 10 12.76 -0.80 8.19
C PHE A 10 12.40 -1.03 6.71
N ARG A 11 13.36 -1.50 5.90
CA ARG A 11 13.12 -1.92 4.52
C ARG A 11 12.11 -3.07 4.47
N ASN A 12 12.42 -4.13 5.20
CA ASN A 12 11.61 -5.34 5.32
C ASN A 12 10.83 -5.37 6.65
N HIS A 13 9.82 -6.20 6.72
CA HIS A 13 9.10 -6.43 7.97
C HIS A 13 9.95 -7.30 8.92
N PRO A 14 10.07 -7.00 10.22
CA PRO A 14 10.85 -7.82 11.16
C PRO A 14 10.53 -9.32 11.10
N LEU A 15 9.28 -9.69 10.92
CA LEU A 15 8.89 -11.09 10.80
C LEU A 15 9.43 -11.80 9.55
N THR A 16 9.89 -11.08 8.50
CA THR A 16 10.55 -11.75 7.36
C THR A 16 11.87 -12.41 7.75
N VAL A 17 12.46 -11.98 8.87
CA VAL A 17 13.70 -12.54 9.44
C VAL A 17 13.42 -13.45 10.63
N LEU A 18 12.48 -13.04 11.51
CA LEU A 18 12.22 -13.74 12.77
C LEU A 18 11.26 -14.93 12.64
N ALA A 19 10.27 -14.83 11.76
CA ALA A 19 9.24 -15.85 11.51
C ALA A 19 8.67 -15.65 10.11
N PRO A 20 9.40 -16.06 9.04
CA PRO A 20 9.04 -15.73 7.65
C PRO A 20 7.63 -16.19 7.25
N GLU A 21 7.17 -17.31 7.80
CA GLU A 21 5.86 -17.89 7.55
C GLU A 21 4.70 -17.03 8.11
N LYS A 22 5.00 -16.12 9.07
CA LYS A 22 4.04 -15.17 9.68
C LYS A 22 4.22 -13.76 9.16
N ALA A 23 5.16 -13.54 8.24
CA ALA A 23 5.45 -12.21 7.74
C ALA A 23 4.26 -11.67 6.96
N PRO A 24 3.67 -10.53 7.37
CA PRO A 24 2.55 -9.95 6.63
C PRO A 24 3.06 -9.30 5.35
N ARG A 25 2.21 -9.26 4.34
CA ARG A 25 2.48 -8.53 3.11
C ARG A 25 2.55 -7.03 3.36
N LEU A 26 3.41 -6.32 2.63
CA LEU A 26 3.55 -4.88 2.77
C LEU A 26 2.34 -4.17 2.13
N ILE A 27 1.84 -3.13 2.79
CA ILE A 27 0.74 -2.29 2.27
C ILE A 27 1.25 -1.38 1.15
N MET A 28 2.51 -1.03 1.16
CA MET A 28 3.18 -0.14 0.21
C MET A 28 4.66 -0.51 0.09
N SER A 29 5.29 -0.14 -1.01
CA SER A 29 6.73 -0.30 -1.20
C SER A 29 7.52 0.57 -0.21
N VAL A 30 8.83 0.36 -0.14
CA VAL A 30 9.72 1.18 0.69
C VAL A 30 9.74 2.61 0.17
N GLU A 31 9.81 2.79 -1.14
CA GLU A 31 9.84 4.07 -1.83
C GLU A 31 8.56 4.87 -1.57
N GLU A 32 7.40 4.23 -1.70
CA GLU A 32 6.09 4.84 -1.37
C GLU A 32 6.01 5.23 0.10
N ARG A 33 6.52 4.40 1.01
CA ARG A 33 6.55 4.69 2.45
C ARG A 33 7.45 5.87 2.77
N VAL A 34 8.65 5.92 2.17
CA VAL A 34 9.57 7.05 2.32
C VAL A 34 8.92 8.33 1.81
N ALA A 35 8.30 8.29 0.63
CA ALA A 35 7.57 9.43 0.08
C ALA A 35 6.44 9.90 1.00
N ALA A 36 5.64 8.97 1.55
CA ALA A 36 4.57 9.29 2.48
C ALA A 36 5.08 9.90 3.80
N ILE A 37 6.19 9.42 4.33
CA ILE A 37 6.84 10.00 5.53
C ILE A 37 7.31 11.42 5.24
N LYS A 38 7.98 11.65 4.11
CA LYS A 38 8.44 12.99 3.69
C LYS A 38 7.28 13.96 3.47
N ALA A 39 6.17 13.49 2.90
CA ALA A 39 4.95 14.29 2.73
C ALA A 39 4.33 14.73 4.08
N CYS A 40 4.65 14.06 5.19
CA CYS A 40 4.28 14.51 6.54
C CYS A 40 5.21 15.61 7.10
N GLY A 41 6.17 16.10 6.33
CA GLY A 41 7.11 17.18 6.72
C GLY A 41 8.39 16.68 7.38
N VAL A 42 8.67 15.36 7.34
CA VAL A 42 9.92 14.78 7.81
C VAL A 42 11.01 15.01 6.75
N LYS A 43 12.16 15.58 7.16
CA LYS A 43 13.26 15.91 6.23
C LYS A 43 14.05 14.68 5.85
N ASP A 44 14.48 13.91 6.87
CA ASP A 44 15.36 12.76 6.70
C ASP A 44 14.63 11.46 7.02
N VAL A 45 14.79 10.46 6.16
CA VAL A 45 14.23 9.13 6.39
C VAL A 45 15.36 8.10 6.33
N ILE A 46 15.64 7.51 7.48
CA ILE A 46 16.64 6.46 7.63
C ILE A 46 15.94 5.12 7.41
N VAL A 47 16.35 4.41 6.36
CA VAL A 47 15.82 3.09 6.03
C VAL A 47 16.86 2.04 6.42
N LEU A 48 16.54 1.23 7.43
CA LEU A 48 17.39 0.15 7.90
C LEU A 48 16.92 -1.18 7.32
N ASP A 49 17.87 -2.05 6.98
CA ASP A 49 17.56 -3.45 6.74
C ASP A 49 17.41 -4.16 8.09
N PHE A 50 16.25 -4.78 8.33
CA PHE A 50 16.06 -5.58 9.51
C PHE A 50 16.73 -6.94 9.29
N THR A 51 17.87 -7.16 9.95
CA THR A 51 18.66 -8.38 9.88
C THR A 51 18.64 -9.13 11.21
N ARG A 52 19.18 -10.34 11.24
CA ARG A 52 19.29 -11.12 12.48
C ARG A 52 20.24 -10.43 13.46
N GLU A 53 21.33 -9.84 12.97
CA GLU A 53 22.28 -9.09 13.80
C GLU A 53 21.61 -7.91 14.48
N LEU A 54 20.76 -7.16 13.73
CA LEU A 54 20.00 -6.04 14.30
C LEU A 54 18.97 -6.53 15.33
N ALA A 55 18.35 -7.68 15.10
CA ALA A 55 17.39 -8.27 16.03
C ALA A 55 18.02 -8.72 17.36
N GLU A 56 19.31 -9.07 17.34
CA GLU A 56 20.07 -9.50 18.51
C GLU A 56 20.71 -8.36 19.32
N LEU A 57 20.62 -7.11 18.83
CA LEU A 57 21.15 -5.96 19.57
C LEU A 57 20.42 -5.76 20.89
N SER A 58 21.17 -5.54 21.96
CA SER A 58 20.57 -5.07 23.21
C SER A 58 19.91 -3.71 23.02
N PRO A 59 18.94 -3.32 23.87
CA PRO A 59 18.36 -1.98 23.82
C PRO A 59 19.43 -0.86 23.87
N GLU A 60 20.46 -1.00 24.72
CA GLU A 60 21.56 -0.04 24.84
C GLU A 60 22.33 0.08 23.52
N ALA A 61 22.70 -1.07 22.92
CA ALA A 61 23.41 -1.09 21.66
C ALA A 61 22.58 -0.48 20.53
N PHE A 62 21.27 -0.76 20.47
CA PHE A 62 20.39 -0.15 19.49
C PHE A 62 20.34 1.37 19.63
N VAL A 63 20.23 1.88 20.87
CA VAL A 63 20.25 3.32 21.13
C VAL A 63 21.57 3.93 20.69
N ALA A 64 22.69 3.33 21.08
CA ALA A 64 24.03 3.81 20.74
C ALA A 64 24.25 3.87 19.23
N HIS A 65 23.79 2.88 18.47
CA HIS A 65 24.00 2.79 17.03
C HIS A 65 23.03 3.61 16.19
N TYR A 66 21.77 3.78 16.63
CA TYR A 66 20.72 4.33 15.77
C TYR A 66 20.01 5.56 16.32
N LEU A 67 20.06 5.80 17.62
CA LEU A 67 19.33 6.91 18.27
C LEU A 67 20.26 7.92 18.94
N SER A 68 21.57 7.66 18.98
CA SER A 68 22.55 8.60 19.56
C SER A 68 22.67 9.84 18.69
N PRO A 69 22.70 11.06 19.28
CA PRO A 69 22.97 12.32 18.57
C PRO A 69 24.27 12.32 17.77
N SER A 70 25.28 11.59 18.24
CA SER A 70 26.59 11.46 17.59
C SER A 70 26.54 10.71 16.26
N VAL A 71 25.53 9.87 16.04
CA VAL A 71 25.42 9.00 14.86
C VAL A 71 24.40 9.56 13.86
N SER A 72 23.37 10.20 14.34
CA SER A 72 22.21 10.52 13.51
C SER A 72 21.99 12.01 13.25
N HIS A 73 22.77 12.91 13.87
CA HIS A 73 22.47 14.36 13.91
C HIS A 73 21.00 14.64 14.32
N LEU A 74 20.35 13.64 14.93
CA LEU A 74 18.94 13.68 15.29
C LEU A 74 18.75 14.45 16.59
N SER A 75 17.57 15.01 16.75
CA SER A 75 17.19 15.82 17.87
C SER A 75 17.28 15.05 19.20
N SER A 76 17.33 15.80 20.31
CA SER A 76 17.37 15.27 21.67
C SER A 76 16.12 14.48 22.10
N SER A 77 15.11 14.33 21.25
CA SER A 77 13.85 13.68 21.59
C SER A 77 13.45 12.59 20.59
N VAL A 78 12.84 11.51 21.10
CA VAL A 78 12.29 10.41 20.32
C VAL A 78 10.77 10.43 20.36
N ARG A 79 10.11 10.32 19.20
CA ARG A 79 8.65 10.17 19.08
C ARG A 79 8.31 8.74 18.71
N CYS A 80 7.50 8.08 19.51
CA CYS A 80 7.10 6.67 19.27
C CYS A 80 5.64 6.44 19.64
N GLY A 81 5.07 5.35 19.12
CA GLY A 81 3.75 4.86 19.55
C GLY A 81 3.80 4.23 20.94
N ALA A 82 2.65 4.15 21.60
CA ALA A 82 2.55 3.64 22.97
C ALA A 82 3.02 2.18 23.14
N ASN A 83 2.93 1.36 22.10
CA ASN A 83 3.37 -0.04 22.13
C ASN A 83 4.70 -0.28 21.38
N TRP A 84 5.44 0.78 21.08
CA TRP A 84 6.72 0.64 20.39
C TRP A 84 7.73 -0.11 21.28
N ARG A 85 8.41 -1.08 20.66
CA ARG A 85 9.46 -1.90 21.28
C ARG A 85 10.67 -1.97 20.36
N PHE A 86 11.86 -2.09 20.95
CA PHE A 86 13.12 -2.20 20.24
C PHE A 86 14.13 -3.05 21.00
N GLY A 87 15.23 -3.36 20.35
CA GLY A 87 16.26 -4.25 20.90
C GLY A 87 15.81 -5.71 20.94
N LYS A 88 16.71 -6.57 21.38
CA LYS A 88 16.48 -8.01 21.46
C LYS A 88 15.23 -8.31 22.28
N ASP A 89 14.37 -9.18 21.73
CA ASP A 89 13.09 -9.59 22.32
C ASP A 89 12.15 -8.43 22.68
N GLY A 90 12.37 -7.24 22.09
CA GLY A 90 11.58 -6.06 22.38
C GLY A 90 11.75 -5.54 23.81
N ALA A 91 12.90 -5.77 24.42
CA ALA A 91 13.17 -5.41 25.81
C ALA A 91 13.23 -3.89 26.04
N GLY A 92 13.54 -3.10 24.99
CA GLY A 92 13.51 -1.65 25.03
C GLY A 92 12.14 -1.07 24.75
N ASP A 93 11.78 0.01 25.44
CA ASP A 93 10.54 0.77 25.25
C ASP A 93 10.74 2.28 25.57
N ALA A 94 9.66 3.03 25.60
CA ALA A 94 9.68 4.45 25.92
C ALA A 94 10.24 4.75 27.33
N GLU A 95 9.96 3.91 28.30
CA GLU A 95 10.45 4.08 29.68
C GLU A 95 11.96 3.80 29.77
N PHE A 96 12.43 2.80 29.04
CA PHE A 96 13.85 2.51 28.92
C PHE A 96 14.63 3.71 28.38
N LEU A 97 14.14 4.38 27.30
CA LEU A 97 14.78 5.59 26.78
C LEU A 97 14.80 6.73 27.77
N ARG A 98 13.71 6.94 28.53
CA ARG A 98 13.67 7.98 29.58
C ARG A 98 14.72 7.73 30.66
N LYS A 99 14.91 6.47 31.07
CA LYS A 99 15.97 6.08 32.03
C LYS A 99 17.38 6.36 31.50
N MET A 100 17.55 6.33 30.17
CA MET A 100 18.81 6.73 29.53
C MET A 100 18.95 8.26 29.34
N GLY A 101 18.03 9.05 29.84
CA GLY A 101 18.07 10.53 29.73
C GLY A 101 17.57 11.06 28.38
N ILE A 102 16.92 10.25 27.57
CA ILE A 102 16.37 10.66 26.29
C ILE A 102 14.94 11.16 26.49
N GLU A 103 14.64 12.35 25.99
CA GLU A 103 13.27 12.86 25.97
C GLU A 103 12.39 12.01 25.06
N VAL A 104 11.25 11.51 25.56
CA VAL A 104 10.35 10.65 24.78
C VAL A 104 8.94 11.20 24.76
N ILE A 105 8.46 11.46 23.56
CA ILE A 105 7.08 11.84 23.28
C ILE A 105 6.31 10.62 22.78
N VAL A 106 5.43 10.09 23.63
CA VAL A 106 4.54 8.99 23.26
C VAL A 106 3.33 9.56 22.49
N VAL A 107 3.18 9.15 21.23
CA VAL A 107 2.08 9.60 20.39
C VAL A 107 0.89 8.66 20.57
N PRO A 108 -0.31 9.17 20.90
CA PRO A 108 -1.50 8.34 21.00
C PRO A 108 -1.89 7.75 19.63
N TYR A 109 -2.62 6.64 19.66
CA TYR A 109 -3.15 6.06 18.42
C TYR A 109 -4.19 6.97 17.80
N ALA A 110 -4.10 7.14 16.49
CA ALA A 110 -5.24 7.62 15.72
C ALA A 110 -6.33 6.54 15.68
N GLU A 111 -7.58 6.97 15.69
CA GLU A 111 -8.72 6.05 15.68
C GLU A 111 -9.58 6.26 14.43
N TYR A 112 -10.19 5.17 13.98
CA TYR A 112 -11.21 5.16 12.96
C TYR A 112 -12.34 4.21 13.37
N LYS A 113 -13.59 4.73 13.38
CA LYS A 113 -14.78 4.01 13.86
C LYS A 113 -14.58 3.44 15.29
N GLY A 114 -14.03 4.27 16.20
CA GLY A 114 -13.83 3.92 17.63
C GLY A 114 -12.78 2.84 17.89
N LYS A 115 -11.91 2.55 16.94
CA LYS A 115 -10.83 1.56 17.09
C LYS A 115 -9.51 2.12 16.56
N ALA A 116 -8.40 1.80 17.23
CA ALA A 116 -7.06 2.22 16.82
C ALA A 116 -6.75 1.80 15.38
N ILE A 117 -6.17 2.72 14.61
CA ILE A 117 -5.67 2.44 13.25
C ILE A 117 -4.39 1.61 13.37
N SER A 118 -4.32 0.53 12.60
CA SER A 118 -3.14 -0.32 12.53
C SER A 118 -2.96 -0.91 11.13
N SER A 119 -1.73 -1.28 10.78
CA SER A 119 -1.44 -1.96 9.50
C SER A 119 -2.24 -3.27 9.35
N SER A 120 -2.47 -4.01 10.43
CA SER A 120 -3.28 -5.23 10.38
C SER A 120 -4.74 -4.96 10.03
N ARG A 121 -5.34 -3.89 10.57
CA ARG A 121 -6.71 -3.48 10.21
C ARG A 121 -6.80 -3.02 8.76
N ILE A 122 -5.81 -2.27 8.30
CA ILE A 122 -5.78 -1.80 6.91
C ILE A 122 -5.68 -2.99 5.95
N ARG A 123 -4.79 -3.97 6.22
CA ARG A 123 -4.70 -5.19 5.40
C ARG A 123 -6.02 -5.96 5.38
N ALA A 124 -6.63 -6.16 6.54
CA ALA A 124 -7.91 -6.86 6.62
C ALA A 124 -9.03 -6.13 5.86
N ALA A 125 -9.05 -4.79 5.85
CA ALA A 125 -10.00 -4.02 5.06
C ALA A 125 -9.74 -4.20 3.55
N LEU A 126 -8.49 -4.13 3.10
CA LEU A 126 -8.12 -4.37 1.70
C LEU A 126 -8.49 -5.78 1.24
N GLU A 127 -8.23 -6.81 2.04
CA GLU A 127 -8.58 -8.22 1.77
C GLU A 127 -10.08 -8.45 1.65
N ARG A 128 -10.90 -7.65 2.34
CA ARG A 128 -12.37 -7.71 2.24
C ARG A 128 -12.96 -6.80 1.15
N GLY A 129 -12.12 -6.00 0.48
CA GLY A 129 -12.59 -5.00 -0.50
C GLY A 129 -13.21 -3.77 0.13
N GLU A 130 -13.01 -3.53 1.43
CA GLU A 130 -13.46 -2.32 2.14
C GLU A 130 -12.50 -1.16 1.87
N ILE A 131 -12.45 -0.74 0.60
CA ILE A 131 -11.45 0.20 0.09
C ILE A 131 -11.61 1.58 0.73
N GLU A 132 -12.83 2.06 0.92
CA GLU A 132 -13.13 3.34 1.54
C GLU A 132 -12.63 3.36 2.99
N ASP A 133 -12.83 2.28 3.75
CA ASP A 133 -12.34 2.14 5.12
C ASP A 133 -10.80 2.10 5.16
N ALA A 134 -10.19 1.38 4.23
CA ALA A 134 -8.72 1.34 4.11
C ALA A 134 -8.16 2.73 3.80
N ASN A 135 -8.77 3.45 2.85
CA ASN A 135 -8.39 4.81 2.48
C ASN A 135 -8.53 5.79 3.66
N ALA A 136 -9.64 5.71 4.39
CA ALA A 136 -9.87 6.53 5.59
C ALA A 136 -8.81 6.27 6.66
N MET A 137 -8.44 5.01 6.91
CA MET A 137 -7.38 4.65 7.85
C MET A 137 -5.99 5.05 7.36
N LEU A 138 -5.73 5.01 6.06
CA LEU A 138 -4.47 5.45 5.46
C LEU A 138 -4.33 6.98 5.42
N GLY A 139 -5.45 7.73 5.46
CA GLY A 139 -5.48 9.18 5.23
C GLY A 139 -5.15 9.58 3.79
N ARG A 140 -5.16 8.62 2.86
CA ARG A 140 -4.92 8.78 1.42
C ARG A 140 -5.51 7.60 0.66
N ARG A 141 -5.64 7.74 -0.67
CA ARG A 141 -6.03 6.60 -1.50
C ARG A 141 -4.98 5.50 -1.44
N PHE A 142 -5.43 4.28 -1.32
CA PHE A 142 -4.58 3.11 -1.53
C PHE A 142 -4.27 3.02 -3.03
N GLN A 143 -3.00 2.83 -3.35
CA GLN A 143 -2.52 2.79 -4.74
C GLN A 143 -1.91 1.42 -5.06
N VAL A 144 -2.13 0.99 -6.28
CA VAL A 144 -1.41 -0.12 -6.89
C VAL A 144 -0.61 0.40 -8.07
N SER A 145 0.61 -0.10 -8.25
CA SER A 145 1.47 0.27 -9.37
C SER A 145 1.53 -0.86 -10.38
N GLY A 146 1.59 -0.51 -11.65
CA GLY A 146 1.67 -1.50 -12.72
C GLY A 146 2.33 -0.96 -13.97
N PHE A 147 2.64 -1.87 -14.89
CA PHE A 147 3.21 -1.55 -16.19
C PHE A 147 2.17 -1.77 -17.27
N ARG A 148 2.10 -0.84 -18.21
CA ARG A 148 1.18 -0.95 -19.33
C ARG A 148 1.58 -2.08 -20.27
N PHE A 149 0.61 -2.86 -20.72
CA PHE A 149 0.79 -3.83 -21.78
C PHE A 149 -0.32 -3.74 -22.83
N GLN A 150 -0.07 -4.26 -24.01
CA GLN A 150 -1.04 -4.27 -25.09
C GLN A 150 -1.99 -5.47 -24.93
N GLY A 151 -3.27 -5.18 -24.63
CA GLY A 151 -4.33 -6.19 -24.56
C GLY A 151 -4.88 -6.58 -25.95
N LYS A 152 -5.81 -7.53 -25.95
CA LYS A 152 -6.49 -8.04 -27.19
C LYS A 152 -7.43 -7.01 -27.85
N GLY A 153 -7.68 -5.87 -27.21
CA GLY A 153 -8.54 -4.81 -27.72
C GLY A 153 -10.04 -5.16 -27.73
N LEU A 154 -10.46 -6.15 -26.93
CA LEU A 154 -11.87 -6.54 -26.83
C LEU A 154 -12.73 -5.37 -26.35
N GLY A 155 -12.30 -4.65 -25.32
CA GLY A 155 -13.01 -3.48 -24.80
C GLY A 155 -13.33 -2.46 -25.89
N ARG A 156 -12.39 -2.17 -26.80
CA ARG A 156 -12.63 -1.26 -27.93
C ARG A 156 -13.73 -1.78 -28.87
N LYS A 157 -13.76 -3.10 -29.14
CA LYS A 157 -14.78 -3.71 -30.03
C LYS A 157 -16.18 -3.64 -29.44
N ILE A 158 -16.31 -3.61 -28.12
CA ILE A 158 -17.59 -3.57 -27.39
C ILE A 158 -17.94 -2.16 -26.91
N GLY A 159 -17.23 -1.12 -27.34
CA GLY A 159 -17.52 0.28 -26.99
C GLY A 159 -16.94 0.75 -25.65
N TYR A 160 -16.16 -0.07 -24.97
CA TYR A 160 -15.50 0.24 -23.68
C TYR A 160 -13.99 0.09 -23.81
N PRO A 161 -13.29 1.03 -24.48
CA PRO A 161 -11.83 0.95 -24.63
C PRO A 161 -11.13 0.93 -23.28
N THR A 162 -10.17 0.02 -23.09
CA THR A 162 -9.44 -0.17 -21.84
C THR A 162 -7.95 0.06 -21.97
N ALA A 163 -7.32 0.56 -20.90
CA ALA A 163 -5.89 0.44 -20.67
C ALA A 163 -5.61 -0.81 -19.81
N ASN A 164 -4.63 -1.61 -20.23
CA ASN A 164 -4.28 -2.85 -19.53
C ASN A 164 -2.99 -2.65 -18.74
N LEU A 165 -3.00 -3.01 -17.46
CA LEU A 165 -1.87 -2.90 -16.56
C LEU A 165 -1.56 -4.24 -15.92
N GLN A 166 -0.30 -4.68 -16.05
CA GLN A 166 0.27 -5.74 -15.24
C GLN A 166 0.73 -5.13 -13.92
N LEU A 167 0.18 -5.58 -12.80
CA LEU A 167 0.55 -5.04 -11.50
C LEU A 167 1.98 -5.46 -11.13
N SER A 168 2.71 -4.55 -10.46
CA SER A 168 4.03 -4.87 -9.94
C SER A 168 3.93 -5.87 -8.78
N THR A 169 4.93 -6.74 -8.64
CA THR A 169 4.96 -7.79 -7.62
C THR A 169 4.86 -7.25 -6.18
N SER A 170 5.33 -6.03 -5.93
CA SER A 170 5.20 -5.38 -4.61
C SER A 170 3.74 -5.09 -4.22
N THR A 171 2.89 -4.78 -5.19
CA THR A 171 1.46 -4.51 -4.99
C THR A 171 0.56 -5.71 -5.27
N SER A 172 0.95 -6.62 -6.17
CA SER A 172 0.22 -7.87 -6.43
C SER A 172 0.26 -8.84 -5.25
N SER A 173 1.16 -8.60 -4.28
CA SER A 173 1.24 -9.41 -3.07
C SER A 173 0.09 -9.17 -2.08
N LEU A 174 -0.68 -8.09 -2.19
CA LEU A 174 -1.88 -7.87 -1.39
C LEU A 174 -3.04 -8.68 -1.93
N HIS A 175 -3.78 -9.35 -1.04
CA HIS A 175 -4.95 -10.14 -1.40
C HIS A 175 -6.19 -9.25 -1.63
N LEU A 176 -6.11 -8.36 -2.61
CA LEU A 176 -7.31 -7.65 -3.05
C LEU A 176 -8.28 -8.66 -3.67
N PRO A 177 -9.59 -8.59 -3.38
CA PRO A 177 -10.58 -9.41 -4.05
C PRO A 177 -10.55 -9.18 -5.56
N LEU A 178 -10.60 -10.27 -6.32
CA LEU A 178 -10.81 -10.16 -7.77
C LEU A 178 -12.18 -9.56 -8.04
N GLY A 179 -12.25 -8.58 -8.94
CA GLY A 179 -13.50 -7.90 -9.23
C GLY A 179 -13.35 -6.52 -9.85
N VAL A 180 -14.42 -5.76 -9.79
CA VAL A 180 -14.51 -4.43 -10.37
C VAL A 180 -14.36 -3.39 -9.29
N TYR A 181 -13.50 -2.41 -9.57
CA TYR A 181 -13.16 -1.29 -8.70
C TYR A 181 -13.44 0.02 -9.40
N GLU A 182 -13.84 1.01 -8.63
CA GLU A 182 -13.72 2.40 -9.04
C GLU A 182 -12.28 2.84 -8.79
N VAL A 183 -11.71 3.50 -9.81
CA VAL A 183 -10.29 3.89 -9.78
C VAL A 183 -10.08 5.31 -10.27
N GLU A 184 -8.90 5.85 -9.93
CA GLU A 184 -8.41 7.11 -10.48
C GLU A 184 -6.94 6.96 -10.90
N VAL A 185 -6.60 7.47 -12.07
CA VAL A 185 -5.25 7.54 -12.62
C VAL A 185 -5.02 8.95 -13.14
N ASP A 186 -4.03 9.66 -12.62
CA ASP A 186 -3.68 11.04 -13.02
C ASP A 186 -4.88 12.01 -13.04
N GLY A 187 -5.79 11.87 -12.07
CA GLY A 187 -7.01 12.68 -11.95
C GLY A 187 -8.18 12.20 -12.83
N LEU A 188 -7.99 11.20 -13.68
CA LEU A 188 -9.04 10.62 -14.51
C LEU A 188 -9.70 9.44 -13.80
N ARG A 189 -11.02 9.51 -13.62
CA ARG A 189 -11.80 8.43 -13.01
C ARG A 189 -12.20 7.38 -14.02
N GLY A 190 -12.35 6.16 -13.55
CA GLY A 190 -12.76 5.02 -14.35
C GLY A 190 -13.20 3.83 -13.51
N ILE A 191 -13.57 2.76 -14.19
CA ILE A 191 -13.73 1.44 -13.58
C ILE A 191 -12.61 0.54 -14.04
N ALA A 192 -12.15 -0.34 -13.15
CA ALA A 192 -11.12 -1.31 -13.43
C ALA A 192 -11.58 -2.72 -13.08
N ASN A 193 -11.44 -3.66 -14.00
CA ASN A 193 -11.52 -5.08 -13.68
C ASN A 193 -10.14 -5.55 -13.21
N TYR A 194 -10.05 -6.01 -11.96
CA TYR A 194 -8.90 -6.68 -11.40
C TYR A 194 -9.15 -8.18 -11.41
N GLY A 195 -8.47 -8.90 -12.28
CA GLY A 195 -8.72 -10.31 -12.50
C GLY A 195 -7.50 -11.06 -13.02
N LEU A 196 -7.61 -12.38 -13.08
CA LEU A 196 -6.62 -13.22 -13.74
C LEU A 196 -6.74 -12.97 -15.25
N ALA A 197 -5.72 -12.36 -15.85
CA ALA A 197 -5.71 -12.15 -17.29
C ALA A 197 -5.89 -13.51 -18.02
N PRO A 198 -6.81 -13.61 -18.98
CA PRO A 198 -6.94 -14.82 -19.78
C PRO A 198 -5.61 -15.06 -20.52
N THR A 199 -5.10 -16.25 -20.40
CA THR A 199 -3.83 -16.74 -20.91
C THR A 199 -3.60 -16.28 -22.36
N MET A 200 -2.57 -15.46 -22.57
CA MET A 200 -2.07 -15.09 -23.90
C MET A 200 -0.86 -15.95 -24.22
N GLY A 201 -1.02 -17.01 -25.01
CA GLY A 201 0.05 -17.89 -25.45
C GLY A 201 0.51 -18.89 -24.38
N ASP A 202 1.46 -19.77 -24.74
CA ASP A 202 1.94 -20.94 -23.97
C ASP A 202 2.62 -20.66 -22.61
N LYS A 203 2.57 -19.42 -22.11
CA LYS A 203 3.00 -19.07 -20.75
C LYS A 203 1.80 -18.51 -20.01
N ALA A 204 1.22 -19.35 -19.13
CA ALA A 204 0.21 -18.94 -18.18
C ALA A 204 0.76 -17.85 -17.25
N TRP A 205 0.32 -16.61 -17.44
CA TRP A 205 0.53 -15.55 -16.47
C TRP A 205 -0.43 -15.81 -15.32
N HIS A 206 0.11 -16.26 -14.19
CA HIS A 206 -0.68 -16.54 -12.99
C HIS A 206 -0.91 -15.28 -12.13
N GLU A 207 -0.45 -14.13 -12.60
CA GLU A 207 -0.57 -12.87 -11.87
C GLU A 207 -1.78 -12.07 -12.34
N PRO A 208 -2.54 -11.48 -11.39
CA PRO A 208 -3.68 -10.65 -11.72
C PRO A 208 -3.28 -9.40 -12.52
N ALA A 209 -4.10 -9.04 -13.50
CA ALA A 209 -3.97 -7.81 -14.28
C ALA A 209 -5.15 -6.87 -13.99
N MET A 210 -4.97 -5.61 -14.31
CA MET A 210 -6.00 -4.60 -14.18
C MET A 210 -6.35 -4.01 -15.54
N GLU A 211 -7.61 -4.09 -15.94
CA GLU A 211 -8.14 -3.50 -17.17
C GLU A 211 -8.99 -2.28 -16.81
N ILE A 212 -8.53 -1.07 -17.16
CA ILE A 212 -9.16 0.19 -16.78
C ILE A 212 -9.91 0.81 -17.95
N HIS A 213 -11.21 1.04 -17.77
CA HIS A 213 -12.04 1.86 -18.64
C HIS A 213 -12.23 3.24 -18.01
N PHE A 214 -11.76 4.29 -18.70
CA PHE A 214 -11.89 5.67 -18.25
C PHE A 214 -13.23 6.26 -18.66
N PHE A 215 -13.83 7.05 -17.76
CA PHE A 215 -15.05 7.80 -18.06
C PHE A 215 -14.73 9.01 -18.94
N HIS A 216 -15.62 9.32 -19.89
CA HIS A 216 -15.59 10.52 -20.71
C HIS A 216 -14.35 10.72 -21.62
N CYS A 217 -13.42 9.79 -21.67
CA CYS A 217 -12.26 9.88 -22.56
C CYS A 217 -11.79 8.49 -23.01
N PRO A 218 -11.19 8.40 -24.23
CA PRO A 218 -10.42 7.24 -24.57
C PRO A 218 -9.24 7.11 -23.58
N PRO A 219 -8.68 5.89 -23.40
CA PRO A 219 -7.52 5.71 -22.53
C PRO A 219 -6.42 6.71 -22.93
N PRO A 220 -5.96 7.58 -22.01
CA PRO A 220 -4.95 8.56 -22.35
C PRO A 220 -3.68 7.84 -22.82
N PRO A 221 -2.86 8.48 -23.68
CA PRO A 221 -1.51 8.01 -23.91
C PRO A 221 -0.77 8.15 -22.59
N LEU A 222 -0.74 7.07 -21.79
CA LEU A 222 0.03 7.04 -20.53
C LEU A 222 1.50 7.21 -20.90
N SER A 223 2.08 8.33 -20.55
CA SER A 223 3.42 8.74 -20.95
C SER A 223 4.52 7.99 -20.19
N SER A 224 4.17 7.34 -19.07
CA SER A 224 5.10 6.58 -18.24
C SER A 224 4.96 5.08 -18.46
N THR A 225 6.08 4.36 -18.36
CA THR A 225 6.10 2.90 -18.35
C THR A 225 5.46 2.32 -17.11
N SER A 226 5.48 3.06 -15.98
CA SER A 226 4.84 2.70 -14.72
C SER A 226 3.67 3.63 -14.43
N VAL A 227 2.52 3.07 -14.04
CA VAL A 227 1.27 3.76 -13.77
C VAL A 227 0.82 3.46 -12.34
N ASN A 228 0.46 4.50 -11.59
CA ASN A 228 -0.14 4.38 -10.27
C ASN A 228 -1.65 4.53 -10.37
N VAL A 229 -2.37 3.53 -9.86
CA VAL A 229 -3.83 3.48 -9.85
C VAL A 229 -4.31 3.63 -8.42
N GLY A 230 -5.01 4.72 -8.13
CA GLY A 230 -5.69 4.93 -6.85
C GLY A 230 -7.01 4.17 -6.83
N LEU A 231 -7.20 3.28 -5.86
CA LEU A 231 -8.48 2.59 -5.65
C LEU A 231 -9.41 3.49 -4.83
N LEU A 232 -10.63 3.67 -5.30
CA LEU A 232 -11.65 4.49 -4.66
C LEU A 232 -12.67 3.65 -3.90
N SER A 233 -13.29 2.68 -4.58
CA SER A 233 -14.28 1.76 -4.01
C SER A 233 -14.23 0.38 -4.68
N PHE A 234 -14.76 -0.64 -4.00
CA PHE A 234 -14.97 -1.98 -4.56
C PHE A 234 -16.43 -2.12 -4.99
N ILE A 235 -16.69 -2.33 -6.27
CA ILE A 235 -18.03 -2.34 -6.84
C ILE A 235 -18.68 -3.72 -6.74
N ARG A 236 -17.96 -4.78 -7.15
CA ARG A 236 -18.43 -6.17 -7.11
C ARG A 236 -17.31 -7.16 -7.40
N LYS A 237 -17.56 -8.42 -7.08
CA LYS A 237 -16.69 -9.55 -7.48
C LYS A 237 -16.73 -9.80 -8.99
N GLU A 238 -15.74 -10.54 -9.50
CA GLU A 238 -15.75 -11.03 -10.87
C GLU A 238 -17.03 -11.85 -11.18
N MET A 239 -17.48 -11.73 -12.41
CA MET A 239 -18.63 -12.47 -12.94
C MET A 239 -18.27 -13.04 -14.31
N LYS A 240 -18.84 -14.20 -14.63
CA LYS A 240 -18.83 -14.75 -15.98
C LYS A 240 -20.07 -14.29 -16.73
N PHE A 241 -19.95 -14.09 -18.04
CA PHE A 241 -21.03 -13.63 -18.90
C PHE A 241 -21.22 -14.63 -20.04
N ASP A 242 -22.45 -14.95 -20.34
CA ASP A 242 -22.80 -15.89 -21.41
C ASP A 242 -22.77 -15.21 -22.80
N SER A 243 -22.88 -13.88 -22.84
CA SER A 243 -22.84 -13.10 -24.06
C SER A 243 -22.11 -11.78 -23.89
N VAL A 244 -21.65 -11.20 -25.02
CA VAL A 244 -21.08 -9.85 -25.09
C VAL A 244 -22.11 -8.79 -24.67
N ALA A 245 -23.38 -9.00 -24.99
CA ALA A 245 -24.47 -8.08 -24.63
C ALA A 245 -24.69 -8.05 -23.10
N ASP A 246 -24.54 -9.18 -22.42
CA ASP A 246 -24.62 -9.25 -20.95
C ASP A 246 -23.47 -8.52 -20.30
N LEU A 247 -22.24 -8.70 -20.82
CA LEU A 247 -21.05 -7.96 -20.38
C LEU A 247 -21.25 -6.45 -20.55
N GLN A 248 -21.73 -5.98 -21.72
CA GLN A 248 -21.99 -4.57 -21.97
C GLN A 248 -23.03 -3.99 -21.01
N ARG A 249 -24.13 -4.71 -20.77
CA ARG A 249 -25.16 -4.28 -19.81
C ARG A 249 -24.61 -4.16 -18.39
N GLN A 250 -23.76 -5.11 -18.00
CA GLN A 250 -23.17 -5.08 -16.67
C GLN A 250 -22.16 -3.95 -16.52
N ILE A 251 -21.32 -3.68 -17.52
CA ILE A 251 -20.39 -2.54 -17.49
C ILE A 251 -21.18 -1.22 -17.36
N ALA A 252 -22.26 -1.06 -18.15
CA ALA A 252 -23.11 0.13 -18.06
C ALA A 252 -23.73 0.28 -16.65
N ALA A 253 -24.20 -0.85 -16.05
CA ALA A 253 -24.75 -0.84 -14.70
C ALA A 253 -23.68 -0.52 -13.63
N ASP A 254 -22.44 -0.99 -13.80
CA ASP A 254 -21.35 -0.69 -12.90
C ASP A 254 -20.94 0.80 -12.98
N CYS A 255 -20.88 1.36 -14.20
CA CYS A 255 -20.66 2.80 -14.39
C CYS A 255 -21.76 3.66 -13.75
N ALA A 256 -23.04 3.23 -13.84
CA ALA A 256 -24.16 3.96 -13.26
C ALA A 256 -24.18 3.98 -11.73
N LYS A 257 -23.52 3.04 -11.06
CA LYS A 257 -23.40 3.02 -9.58
C LYS A 257 -22.42 4.08 -9.07
N ILE A 258 -21.54 4.53 -9.91
CA ILE A 258 -20.54 5.54 -9.59
C ILE A 258 -21.21 6.87 -9.92
N ASN A 259 -21.72 7.57 -8.90
CA ASN A 259 -22.34 8.89 -9.07
C ASN A 259 -21.32 9.86 -9.69
N LEU A 260 -21.41 10.02 -10.97
CA LEU A 260 -20.70 11.01 -11.79
C LEU A 260 -21.52 12.25 -11.96
#